data_f03c414574869fb833cf7ffb146a0edb
#
_entry.id   f03c414574869fb833cf7ffb146a0edb
#
_cell.length_a   1.000
_cell.length_b   1.000
_cell.length_c   1.000
_cell.angle_alpha   90.00
_cell.angle_beta   90.00
_cell.angle_gamma   90.00
#
_symmetry.space_group_name_H-M   'P 1'
#
loop_
_entity.id
_entity.type
_entity.pdbx_description
1 polymer ?
#
loop_
_entity_poly.entity_id
_entity_poly.type
_entity_poly.pdbx_seq_one_letter_code
_entity_poly.pdbx_strand_id
1 'polypeptide(L)'
;MGTGGREVASGKKHNMSVCKLSNSGITVTVKALTGWDTVKELALFTIGKVPKEDEPSEDWERRITIACHSPIRARMFLVKMHNIPYYVSVHLVRHKIGVEHFVRTNRSDRTGRNTDDDSRSTPTNHAMLINAEALITMSRKRLCSMADPTTRMIWSTVVTALGNVDKVVADRCVRNCVHCGFCPEFTSCGFDKSIAFETSRKAYIVGQ
;
A
#
# COMPACT_ATOMS: atom_id res chain seq x y z
N MET A 1 -16.29 -18.52 46.89
CA MET A 1 -15.19 -17.56 46.68
C MET A 1 -14.85 -17.64 45.23
N GLY A 2 -15.35 -16.66 44.44
CA GLY A 2 -15.18 -16.65 43.01
C GLY A 2 -13.91 -15.90 42.65
N THR A 3 -13.02 -16.53 41.88
CA THR A 3 -11.85 -15.90 41.28
C THR A 3 -12.25 -15.36 39.91
N GLY A 4 -12.47 -14.05 39.86
CA GLY A 4 -12.73 -13.36 38.59
C GLY A 4 -11.46 -13.32 37.74
N GLY A 5 -11.45 -14.06 36.66
CA GLY A 5 -10.46 -13.94 35.59
C GLY A 5 -10.69 -12.62 34.86
N ARG A 6 -9.71 -11.71 34.87
CA ARG A 6 -9.67 -10.56 33.97
C ARG A 6 -9.36 -11.02 32.57
N GLU A 7 -10.36 -10.99 31.68
CA GLU A 7 -10.12 -11.02 30.24
C GLU A 7 -9.39 -9.73 29.84
N VAL A 8 -8.13 -9.89 29.43
CA VAL A 8 -7.39 -8.85 28.74
C VAL A 8 -7.91 -8.84 27.30
N ALA A 9 -8.75 -7.84 26.98
CA ALA A 9 -9.18 -7.59 25.62
C ALA A 9 -7.96 -7.24 24.76
N SER A 10 -7.46 -8.21 24.01
CA SER A 10 -6.52 -8.01 22.91
C SER A 10 -7.18 -7.10 21.89
N GLY A 11 -6.67 -5.87 21.73
CA GLY A 11 -7.15 -4.92 20.73
C GLY A 11 -7.01 -5.54 19.35
N LYS A 12 -8.14 -5.93 18.72
CA LYS A 12 -8.17 -6.44 17.35
C LYS A 12 -7.64 -5.38 16.42
N LYS A 13 -6.38 -5.51 15.93
CA LYS A 13 -5.89 -4.75 14.79
C LYS A 13 -6.87 -4.97 13.65
N HIS A 14 -7.42 -3.90 13.06
CA HIS A 14 -8.35 -4.02 11.94
C HIS A 14 -7.60 -4.59 10.74
N ASN A 15 -7.87 -5.84 10.36
CA ASN A 15 -7.26 -6.49 9.19
C ASN A 15 -7.72 -5.91 7.85
N MET A 16 -8.71 -5.01 7.85
CA MET A 16 -9.28 -4.42 6.64
C MET A 16 -9.72 -2.98 6.87
N SER A 17 -9.47 -2.13 5.89
CA SER A 17 -9.96 -0.75 5.83
C SER A 17 -10.64 -0.47 4.50
N VAL A 18 -11.67 0.37 4.53
CA VAL A 18 -12.41 0.85 3.36
C VAL A 18 -12.40 2.37 3.37
N CYS A 19 -11.89 2.97 2.31
CA CYS A 19 -11.93 4.42 2.08
C CYS A 19 -12.77 4.73 0.84
N LYS A 20 -13.65 5.73 0.94
CA LYS A 20 -14.44 6.25 -0.18
C LYS A 20 -13.91 7.62 -0.57
N LEU A 21 -13.70 7.87 -1.85
CA LEU A 21 -13.46 9.21 -2.35
C LEU A 21 -14.79 9.97 -2.46
N SER A 22 -14.87 11.12 -1.78
CA SER A 22 -16.05 11.99 -1.81
C SER A 22 -16.41 12.35 -3.25
N ASN A 23 -17.70 12.30 -3.59
CA ASN A 23 -18.29 12.72 -4.86
C ASN A 23 -17.82 11.98 -6.13
N SER A 24 -17.03 10.89 -6.03
CA SER A 24 -16.53 10.16 -7.23
C SER A 24 -17.09 8.76 -7.41
N GLY A 25 -17.77 8.21 -6.39
CA GLY A 25 -18.18 6.80 -6.38
C GLY A 25 -17.01 5.80 -6.29
N ILE A 26 -15.77 6.28 -6.23
CA ILE A 26 -14.57 5.43 -6.11
C ILE A 26 -14.44 4.92 -4.68
N THR A 27 -14.25 3.61 -4.55
CA THR A 27 -14.02 2.95 -3.26
C THR A 27 -12.73 2.17 -3.31
N VAL A 28 -11.90 2.34 -2.27
CA VAL A 28 -10.65 1.61 -2.06
C VAL A 28 -10.77 0.76 -0.81
N THR A 29 -10.44 -0.52 -0.92
CA THR A 29 -10.37 -1.46 0.21
C THR A 29 -8.95 -2.01 0.30
N VAL A 30 -8.37 -1.99 1.48
CA VAL A 30 -7.09 -2.65 1.78
C VAL A 30 -7.32 -3.68 2.87
N LYS A 31 -6.86 -4.90 2.64
CA LYS A 31 -6.92 -6.02 3.60
C LYS A 31 -5.53 -6.62 3.74
N ALA A 32 -5.03 -6.77 4.97
CA ALA A 32 -3.85 -7.57 5.25
C ALA A 32 -4.18 -9.06 5.12
N LEU A 33 -3.33 -9.81 4.45
CA LEU A 33 -3.49 -11.26 4.22
C LEU A 33 -2.57 -12.09 5.11
N THR A 34 -1.39 -11.56 5.44
CA THR A 34 -0.41 -12.20 6.32
C THR A 34 -0.11 -11.28 7.50
N GLY A 35 0.35 -11.86 8.61
CA GLY A 35 0.78 -11.13 9.81
C GLY A 35 2.27 -10.77 9.78
N TRP A 36 2.71 -10.01 10.77
CA TRP A 36 4.12 -9.73 11.02
C TRP A 36 4.85 -10.93 11.65
N ASP A 37 4.12 -11.84 12.29
CA ASP A 37 4.55 -13.19 12.71
C ASP A 37 5.18 -13.96 11.55
N THR A 38 4.48 -14.03 10.40
CA THR A 38 4.98 -14.67 9.19
C THR A 38 6.28 -14.03 8.69
N VAL A 39 6.38 -12.70 8.74
CA VAL A 39 7.61 -11.97 8.34
C VAL A 39 8.76 -12.31 9.31
N LYS A 40 8.49 -12.35 10.61
CA LYS A 40 9.47 -12.70 11.64
C LYS A 40 9.94 -14.15 11.51
N GLU A 41 9.01 -15.07 11.28
CA GLU A 41 9.31 -16.47 11.03
C GLU A 41 10.32 -16.65 9.88
N LEU A 42 10.02 -16.03 8.72
CA LEU A 42 10.88 -16.11 7.56
C LEU A 42 12.24 -15.42 7.76
N ALA A 43 12.26 -14.29 8.49
CA ALA A 43 13.51 -13.61 8.83
C ALA A 43 14.42 -14.50 9.73
N LEU A 44 13.84 -15.20 10.69
CA LEU A 44 14.57 -16.11 11.57
C LEU A 44 14.99 -17.39 10.84
N PHE A 45 14.12 -17.92 9.95
CA PHE A 45 14.43 -19.08 9.12
C PHE A 45 15.69 -18.87 8.27
N THR A 46 15.87 -17.67 7.69
CA THR A 46 17.04 -17.36 6.85
C THR A 46 18.37 -17.40 7.62
N ILE A 47 18.34 -17.31 8.94
CA ILE A 47 19.53 -17.36 9.81
C ILE A 47 19.56 -18.62 10.70
N GLY A 48 18.73 -19.63 10.37
CA GLY A 48 18.69 -20.91 11.09
C GLY A 48 18.17 -20.83 12.53
N LYS A 49 17.36 -19.82 12.86
CA LYS A 49 16.75 -19.67 14.20
C LYS A 49 15.28 -20.06 14.18
N VAL A 50 14.82 -20.64 15.29
CA VAL A 50 13.41 -20.95 15.51
C VAL A 50 12.71 -19.71 16.07
N PRO A 51 11.50 -19.34 15.56
CA PRO A 51 10.70 -18.28 16.14
C PRO A 51 10.31 -18.62 17.59
N LYS A 52 10.32 -17.62 18.46
CA LYS A 52 9.61 -17.70 19.73
C LYS A 52 8.14 -17.36 19.47
N GLU A 53 7.23 -17.86 20.31
CA GLU A 53 5.77 -17.66 20.18
C GLU A 53 5.32 -16.20 20.47
N ASP A 54 6.22 -15.23 20.48
CA ASP A 54 5.91 -13.82 20.70
C ASP A 54 5.70 -13.06 19.38
N GLU A 55 4.67 -12.21 19.34
CA GLU A 55 4.48 -11.28 18.24
C GLU A 55 5.67 -10.30 18.14
N PRO A 56 6.10 -9.94 16.92
CA PRO A 56 7.17 -8.94 16.75
C PRO A 56 6.73 -7.58 17.31
N SER A 57 7.67 -6.87 17.93
CA SER A 57 7.42 -5.50 18.38
C SER A 57 7.31 -4.55 17.18
N GLU A 58 6.57 -3.45 17.34
CA GLU A 58 6.46 -2.41 16.31
C GLU A 58 7.84 -1.83 15.94
N ASP A 59 8.78 -1.74 16.91
CA ASP A 59 10.15 -1.32 16.62
C ASP A 59 10.87 -2.28 15.68
N TRP A 60 10.72 -3.59 15.88
CA TRP A 60 11.28 -4.59 14.98
C TRP A 60 10.65 -4.52 13.59
N GLU A 61 9.31 -4.39 13.50
CA GLU A 61 8.57 -4.25 12.25
C GLU A 61 9.06 -3.01 11.48
N ARG A 62 9.26 -1.90 12.17
CA ARG A 62 9.79 -0.66 11.60
C ARG A 62 11.21 -0.86 11.06
N ARG A 63 12.09 -1.41 11.85
CA ARG A 63 13.52 -1.60 11.49
C ARG A 63 13.68 -2.52 10.27
N ILE A 64 13.00 -3.65 10.22
CA ILE A 64 13.06 -4.57 9.07
C ILE A 64 12.49 -3.93 7.80
N THR A 65 11.46 -3.07 7.94
CA THR A 65 10.83 -2.35 6.83
C THR A 65 11.73 -1.23 6.31
N ILE A 66 12.40 -0.49 7.20
CA ILE A 66 13.39 0.55 6.83
C ILE A 66 14.57 -0.07 6.10
N ALA A 67 15.10 -1.19 6.61
CA ALA A 67 16.22 -1.90 6.02
C ALA A 67 15.86 -2.60 4.70
N CYS A 68 14.55 -2.66 4.35
CA CYS A 68 14.06 -3.35 3.15
C CYS A 68 14.57 -4.79 3.03
N HIS A 69 14.73 -5.50 4.15
CA HIS A 69 15.14 -6.91 4.12
C HIS A 69 14.08 -7.78 3.44
N SER A 70 14.52 -8.73 2.65
CA SER A 70 13.65 -9.59 1.83
C SER A 70 12.45 -10.23 2.53
N PRO A 71 12.46 -10.56 3.84
CA PRO A 71 11.28 -11.10 4.51
C PRO A 71 10.05 -10.18 4.50
N ILE A 72 10.20 -8.85 4.33
CA ILE A 72 9.03 -7.95 4.21
C ILE A 72 8.15 -8.28 3.00
N ARG A 73 8.67 -9.02 2.01
CA ARG A 73 7.89 -9.51 0.85
C ARG A 73 6.81 -10.51 1.25
N ALA A 74 6.94 -11.14 2.40
CA ALA A 74 5.90 -12.01 2.96
C ALA A 74 4.74 -11.24 3.59
N ARG A 75 4.88 -9.94 3.86
CA ARG A 75 3.79 -9.08 4.30
C ARG A 75 2.90 -8.73 3.10
N MET A 76 1.79 -9.47 2.95
CA MET A 76 0.91 -9.45 1.78
C MET A 76 -0.40 -8.71 2.06
N PHE A 77 -0.88 -7.99 1.05
CA PHE A 77 -2.13 -7.24 1.09
C PHE A 77 -2.99 -7.54 -0.14
N LEU A 78 -4.31 -7.50 0.04
CA LEU A 78 -5.30 -7.43 -1.03
C LEU A 78 -5.81 -5.99 -1.09
N VAL A 79 -5.51 -5.30 -2.18
CA VAL A 79 -6.01 -3.95 -2.48
C VAL A 79 -7.08 -4.07 -3.56
N LYS A 80 -8.28 -3.52 -3.31
CA LYS A 80 -9.36 -3.46 -4.30
C LYS A 80 -9.75 -2.01 -4.53
N MET A 81 -9.88 -1.64 -5.78
CA MET A 81 -10.32 -0.31 -6.23
C MET A 81 -11.54 -0.49 -7.13
N HIS A 82 -12.65 0.11 -6.77
CA HIS A 82 -13.90 0.07 -7.52
C HIS A 82 -14.16 1.41 -8.21
N ASN A 83 -14.72 1.35 -9.41
CA ASN A 83 -15.13 2.50 -10.22
C ASN A 83 -13.98 3.47 -10.56
N ILE A 84 -12.75 2.97 -10.66
CA ILE A 84 -11.62 3.80 -11.11
C ILE A 84 -11.66 3.95 -12.64
N PRO A 85 -11.21 5.08 -13.22
CA PRO A 85 -11.06 5.21 -14.66
C PRO A 85 -10.13 4.13 -15.23
N TYR A 86 -10.46 3.57 -16.38
CA TYR A 86 -9.70 2.48 -16.99
C TYR A 86 -8.21 2.84 -17.20
N TYR A 87 -7.91 4.08 -17.61
CA TYR A 87 -6.52 4.50 -17.80
C TYR A 87 -5.68 4.48 -16.50
N VAL A 88 -6.31 4.66 -15.34
CA VAL A 88 -5.62 4.52 -14.05
C VAL A 88 -5.17 3.07 -13.84
N SER A 89 -6.04 2.11 -14.17
CA SER A 89 -5.68 0.68 -14.16
C SER A 89 -4.45 0.41 -15.06
N VAL A 90 -4.41 1.00 -16.28
CA VAL A 90 -3.26 0.89 -17.19
C VAL A 90 -1.98 1.47 -16.58
N HIS A 91 -2.07 2.55 -15.81
CA HIS A 91 -0.91 3.10 -15.11
C HIS A 91 -0.40 2.16 -14.00
N LEU A 92 -1.28 1.43 -13.33
CA LEU A 92 -0.93 0.54 -12.22
C LEU A 92 -0.32 -0.78 -12.71
N VAL A 93 -0.82 -1.39 -13.79
CA VAL A 93 -0.32 -2.67 -14.30
C VAL A 93 1.11 -2.61 -14.86
N ARG A 94 1.70 -1.42 -14.98
CA ARG A 94 3.12 -1.26 -15.33
C ARG A 94 4.07 -1.73 -14.22
N HIS A 95 3.60 -1.80 -12.98
CA HIS A 95 4.35 -2.39 -11.88
C HIS A 95 4.10 -3.89 -11.86
N LYS A 96 5.17 -4.68 -11.96
CA LYS A 96 5.07 -6.14 -12.12
C LYS A 96 5.81 -6.94 -11.05
N ILE A 97 6.64 -6.27 -10.24
CA ILE A 97 7.47 -6.95 -9.24
C ILE A 97 6.75 -6.88 -7.88
N GLY A 98 6.46 -8.05 -7.31
CA GLY A 98 5.81 -8.16 -6.00
C GLY A 98 4.32 -7.81 -5.99
N VAL A 99 3.68 -7.80 -7.17
CA VAL A 99 2.26 -7.51 -7.34
C VAL A 99 1.66 -8.32 -8.49
N GLU A 100 0.46 -8.88 -8.23
CA GLU A 100 -0.39 -9.50 -9.23
C GLU A 100 -1.65 -8.66 -9.42
N HIS A 101 -2.06 -8.45 -10.67
CA HIS A 101 -3.14 -7.57 -11.05
C HIS A 101 -4.37 -8.34 -11.54
N PHE A 102 -5.54 -7.97 -11.06
CA PHE A 102 -6.83 -8.54 -11.42
C PHE A 102 -7.76 -7.39 -11.85
N VAL A 103 -7.90 -7.21 -13.16
CA VAL A 103 -8.71 -6.12 -13.73
C VAL A 103 -10.00 -6.70 -14.27
N ARG A 104 -11.13 -5.98 -14.06
CA ARG A 104 -12.41 -6.36 -14.61
C ARG A 104 -12.29 -6.50 -16.13
N THR A 105 -12.75 -7.64 -16.66
CA THR A 105 -12.79 -7.86 -18.10
C THR A 105 -13.84 -6.96 -18.77
N ASN A 106 -13.51 -6.48 -19.97
CA ASN A 106 -14.45 -5.78 -20.85
C ASN A 106 -15.01 -6.69 -21.95
N ARG A 107 -14.75 -8.00 -21.89
CA ARG A 107 -15.31 -8.97 -22.87
C ARG A 107 -16.83 -9.01 -22.74
N SER A 108 -17.53 -8.70 -23.86
CA SER A 108 -19.01 -8.68 -23.93
C SER A 108 -19.62 -10.06 -23.67
N ASP A 109 -18.94 -11.14 -24.13
CA ASP A 109 -19.35 -12.54 -23.89
C ASP A 109 -19.33 -12.95 -22.41
N ARG A 110 -18.55 -12.25 -21.56
CA ARG A 110 -18.45 -12.49 -20.12
C ARG A 110 -19.31 -11.55 -19.29
N THR A 111 -19.51 -10.32 -19.76
CA THR A 111 -20.19 -9.28 -18.98
C THR A 111 -21.62 -9.04 -19.41
N GLY A 112 -22.03 -9.52 -20.59
CA GLY A 112 -23.31 -9.21 -21.22
C GLY A 112 -23.48 -7.73 -21.59
N ARG A 113 -22.41 -6.92 -21.49
CA ARG A 113 -22.42 -5.47 -21.72
C ARG A 113 -21.80 -5.15 -23.08
N ASN A 114 -22.45 -4.28 -23.87
CA ASN A 114 -21.79 -3.68 -25.02
C ASN A 114 -20.68 -2.75 -24.54
N THR A 115 -19.49 -2.88 -25.12
CA THR A 115 -18.28 -2.13 -24.76
C THR A 115 -17.74 -1.29 -25.92
N ASP A 116 -18.49 -1.19 -27.03
CA ASP A 116 -18.06 -0.47 -28.24
C ASP A 116 -17.85 1.03 -27.97
N ASP A 117 -18.64 1.60 -27.05
CA ASP A 117 -18.57 3.01 -26.64
C ASP A 117 -17.66 3.26 -25.45
N ASP A 118 -16.91 2.25 -24.99
CA ASP A 118 -16.02 2.41 -23.83
C ASP A 118 -14.85 3.33 -24.16
N SER A 119 -14.67 4.34 -23.32
CA SER A 119 -13.56 5.29 -23.38
C SER A 119 -12.47 4.93 -22.37
N ARG A 120 -11.31 5.62 -22.48
CA ARG A 120 -10.24 5.47 -21.46
C ARG A 120 -10.71 5.87 -20.05
N SER A 121 -11.79 6.66 -19.93
CA SER A 121 -12.34 7.10 -18.63
C SER A 121 -13.46 6.19 -18.13
N THR A 122 -13.86 5.17 -18.89
CA THR A 122 -14.91 4.23 -18.47
C THR A 122 -14.54 3.60 -17.12
N PRO A 123 -15.45 3.59 -16.14
CA PRO A 123 -15.18 3.01 -14.83
C PRO A 123 -14.89 1.52 -14.88
N THR A 124 -13.83 1.10 -14.23
CA THR A 124 -13.47 -0.32 -14.08
C THR A 124 -13.15 -0.66 -12.63
N ASN A 125 -13.03 -1.95 -12.34
CA ASN A 125 -12.56 -2.47 -11.07
C ASN A 125 -11.17 -3.07 -11.24
N HIS A 126 -10.29 -2.78 -10.28
CA HIS A 126 -8.93 -3.28 -10.26
C HIS A 126 -8.59 -3.80 -8.87
N ALA A 127 -8.20 -5.05 -8.77
CA ALA A 127 -7.66 -5.61 -7.55
C ALA A 127 -6.18 -5.96 -7.73
N MET A 128 -5.43 -5.91 -6.64
CA MET A 128 -4.02 -6.29 -6.57
C MET A 128 -3.77 -7.20 -5.38
N LEU A 129 -3.07 -8.29 -5.62
CA LEU A 129 -2.36 -9.03 -4.57
C LEU A 129 -0.94 -8.48 -4.54
N ILE A 130 -0.55 -7.83 -3.46
CA ILE A 130 0.65 -7.00 -3.43
C ILE A 130 1.39 -7.15 -2.10
N ASN A 131 2.73 -7.20 -2.15
CA ASN A 131 3.54 -7.23 -0.95
C ASN A 131 3.97 -5.83 -0.47
N ALA A 132 4.49 -5.74 0.76
CA ALA A 132 4.89 -4.47 1.37
C ALA A 132 5.96 -3.74 0.56
N GLU A 133 6.98 -4.44 0.03
CA GLU A 133 8.05 -3.83 -0.76
C GLU A 133 7.50 -3.19 -2.04
N ALA A 134 6.56 -3.86 -2.71
CA ALA A 134 5.91 -3.34 -3.92
C ALA A 134 5.02 -2.12 -3.61
N LEU A 135 4.24 -2.14 -2.50
CA LEU A 135 3.47 -0.97 -2.06
C LEU A 135 4.37 0.26 -1.84
N ILE A 136 5.50 0.08 -1.14
CA ILE A 136 6.48 1.13 -0.89
C ILE A 136 7.07 1.63 -2.22
N THR A 137 7.49 0.72 -3.09
CA THR A 137 8.15 1.06 -4.36
C THR A 137 7.20 1.74 -5.33
N MET A 138 5.96 1.26 -5.46
CA MET A 138 4.92 1.90 -6.27
C MET A 138 4.59 3.30 -5.76
N SER A 139 4.53 3.49 -4.45
CA SER A 139 4.24 4.79 -3.83
C SER A 139 5.26 5.86 -4.21
N ARG A 140 6.53 5.49 -4.33
CA ARG A 140 7.60 6.41 -4.77
C ARG A 140 7.28 7.08 -6.11
N LYS A 141 6.66 6.35 -7.03
CA LYS A 141 6.27 6.86 -8.36
C LYS A 141 4.84 7.40 -8.39
N ARG A 142 3.89 6.73 -7.75
CA ARG A 142 2.46 7.06 -7.85
C ARG A 142 2.04 8.24 -6.98
N LEU A 143 2.82 8.60 -5.95
CA LEU A 143 2.61 9.81 -5.15
C LEU A 143 3.36 11.03 -5.71
N CYS A 144 4.24 10.86 -6.70
CA CYS A 144 4.96 11.96 -7.33
C CYS A 144 4.00 12.98 -7.96
N SER A 145 4.29 14.29 -7.86
CA SER A 145 3.45 15.33 -8.46
C SER A 145 3.43 15.26 -9.99
N MET A 146 4.43 14.64 -10.62
CA MET A 146 4.46 14.38 -12.07
C MET A 146 3.63 13.19 -12.50
N ALA A 147 3.10 12.38 -11.56
CA ALA A 147 2.13 11.35 -11.88
C ALA A 147 0.79 11.99 -12.26
N ASP A 148 0.00 11.27 -13.09
CA ASP A 148 -1.36 11.70 -13.42
C ASP A 148 -2.16 12.03 -12.14
N PRO A 149 -2.85 13.19 -12.08
CA PRO A 149 -3.51 13.66 -10.86
C PRO A 149 -4.54 12.68 -10.29
N THR A 150 -5.34 12.04 -11.16
CA THR A 150 -6.36 11.05 -10.73
C THR A 150 -5.70 9.79 -10.21
N THR A 151 -4.67 9.30 -10.88
CA THR A 151 -3.88 8.14 -10.43
C THR A 151 -3.24 8.42 -9.06
N ARG A 152 -2.68 9.61 -8.88
CA ARG A 152 -2.08 10.04 -7.61
C ARG A 152 -3.11 10.11 -6.48
N MET A 153 -4.28 10.70 -6.75
CA MET A 153 -5.37 10.80 -5.79
C MET A 153 -5.85 9.40 -5.34
N ILE A 154 -6.10 8.50 -6.29
CA ILE A 154 -6.52 7.13 -5.99
C ILE A 154 -5.43 6.39 -5.20
N TRP A 155 -4.16 6.53 -5.60
CA TRP A 155 -3.06 5.89 -4.88
C TRP A 155 -2.86 6.47 -3.47
N SER A 156 -3.05 7.78 -3.28
CA SER A 156 -3.05 8.39 -1.95
C SER A 156 -4.14 7.80 -1.06
N THR A 157 -5.33 7.50 -1.62
CA THR A 157 -6.41 6.83 -0.88
C THR A 157 -6.04 5.39 -0.52
N VAL A 158 -5.30 4.67 -1.39
CA VAL A 158 -4.75 3.35 -1.05
C VAL A 158 -3.81 3.45 0.15
N VAL A 159 -2.90 4.43 0.17
CA VAL A 159 -1.96 4.63 1.28
C VAL A 159 -2.68 5.02 2.57
N THR A 160 -3.71 5.87 2.49
CA THR A 160 -4.56 6.21 3.65
C THR A 160 -5.27 4.96 4.21
N ALA A 161 -5.88 4.15 3.33
CA ALA A 161 -6.52 2.90 3.75
C ALA A 161 -5.51 1.90 4.35
N LEU A 162 -4.31 1.84 3.78
CA LEU A 162 -3.21 1.03 4.31
C LEU A 162 -2.79 1.48 5.71
N GLY A 163 -2.75 2.79 5.97
CA GLY A 163 -2.39 3.33 7.29
C GLY A 163 -3.32 2.88 8.42
N ASN A 164 -4.58 2.59 8.10
CA ASN A 164 -5.55 2.04 9.07
C ASN A 164 -5.37 0.53 9.31
N VAL A 165 -4.61 -0.17 8.46
CA VAL A 165 -4.39 -1.62 8.52
C VAL A 165 -2.98 -1.94 8.98
N ASP A 166 -2.00 -1.21 8.45
CA ASP A 166 -0.58 -1.36 8.71
C ASP A 166 0.13 -0.02 8.59
N LYS A 167 0.25 0.67 9.73
CA LYS A 167 0.87 1.98 9.79
C LYS A 167 2.37 1.92 9.46
N VAL A 168 3.06 0.85 9.84
CA VAL A 168 4.50 0.68 9.63
C VAL A 168 4.82 0.67 8.14
N VAL A 169 4.06 -0.07 7.33
CA VAL A 169 4.24 -0.09 5.88
C VAL A 169 3.78 1.24 5.25
N ALA A 170 2.66 1.80 5.71
CA ALA A 170 2.12 3.05 5.17
C ALA A 170 3.06 4.25 5.36
N ASP A 171 3.74 4.35 6.50
CA ASP A 171 4.70 5.42 6.80
C ASP A 171 5.92 5.39 5.85
N ARG A 172 6.19 4.25 5.20
CA ARG A 172 7.25 4.13 4.18
C ARG A 172 6.75 4.42 2.76
N CYS A 173 5.42 4.51 2.56
CA CYS A 173 4.78 4.82 1.28
C CYS A 173 4.82 6.32 0.98
N VAL A 174 5.96 6.84 0.59
CA VAL A 174 6.21 8.27 0.31
C VAL A 174 6.63 8.51 -1.15
N ARG A 175 6.67 9.77 -1.55
CA ARG A 175 7.23 10.20 -2.85
C ARG A 175 8.71 9.84 -2.94
N ASN A 176 9.20 9.60 -4.15
CA ASN A 176 10.61 9.25 -4.34
C ASN A 176 11.57 10.35 -3.84
N CYS A 177 11.26 11.62 -4.07
CA CYS A 177 12.07 12.74 -3.55
C CYS A 177 12.11 12.75 -2.02
N VAL A 178 11.00 12.46 -1.34
CA VAL A 178 10.97 12.33 0.13
C VAL A 178 11.84 11.17 0.60
N HIS A 179 11.84 10.05 -0.13
CA HIS A 179 12.69 8.89 0.17
C HIS A 179 14.19 9.21 -0.04
N CYS A 180 14.55 9.80 -1.19
CA CYS A 180 15.96 10.08 -1.55
C CYS A 180 16.52 11.32 -0.85
N GLY A 181 15.68 12.30 -0.50
CA GLY A 181 16.10 13.60 0.01
C GLY A 181 16.33 14.66 -1.09
N PHE A 182 16.13 14.30 -2.35
CA PHE A 182 16.23 15.18 -3.53
C PHE A 182 15.31 14.65 -4.64
N CYS A 183 15.02 15.46 -5.66
CA CYS A 183 14.24 15.03 -6.82
C CYS A 183 15.11 14.20 -7.78
N PRO A 184 14.83 12.88 -7.97
CA PRO A 184 15.58 12.05 -8.90
C PRO A 184 15.01 12.01 -10.32
N GLU A 185 13.97 12.80 -10.63
CA GLU A 185 13.35 12.84 -11.95
C GLU A 185 14.15 13.76 -12.90
N PHE A 186 14.11 13.49 -14.20
CA PHE A 186 14.79 14.32 -15.22
C PHE A 186 14.38 15.79 -15.17
N THR A 187 13.11 16.04 -14.85
CA THR A 187 12.57 17.39 -14.64
C THR A 187 11.90 17.45 -13.29
N SER A 188 12.36 18.31 -12.40
CA SER A 188 11.74 18.51 -11.09
C SER A 188 10.41 19.26 -11.23
N CYS A 189 9.39 18.83 -10.45
CA CYS A 189 8.15 19.58 -10.28
C CYS A 189 8.25 20.72 -9.26
N GLY A 190 9.43 20.93 -8.64
CA GLY A 190 9.66 21.93 -7.60
C GLY A 190 9.21 21.53 -6.20
N PHE A 191 8.55 20.38 -6.02
CA PHE A 191 8.10 19.94 -4.69
C PHE A 191 9.27 19.75 -3.72
N ASP A 192 10.41 19.24 -4.19
CA ASP A 192 11.64 19.04 -3.42
C ASP A 192 12.28 20.32 -2.86
N LYS A 193 11.78 21.49 -3.28
CA LYS A 193 12.20 22.82 -2.80
C LYS A 193 11.14 23.50 -1.92
N SER A 194 10.06 22.79 -1.57
CA SER A 194 8.93 23.34 -0.82
C SER A 194 9.01 23.02 0.68
N ILE A 195 8.38 23.86 1.51
CA ILE A 195 8.20 23.62 2.94
C ILE A 195 7.48 22.28 3.18
N ALA A 196 6.51 21.92 2.32
CA ALA A 196 5.81 20.65 2.39
C ALA A 196 6.72 19.44 2.19
N PHE A 197 7.75 19.58 1.36
CA PHE A 197 8.80 18.57 1.21
C PHE A 197 9.62 18.43 2.50
N GLU A 198 10.10 19.53 3.07
CA GLU A 198 10.90 19.55 4.30
C GLU A 198 10.14 18.88 5.45
N THR A 199 8.86 19.23 5.63
CA THR A 199 7.98 18.63 6.63
C THR A 199 7.83 17.11 6.40
N SER A 200 7.56 16.71 5.15
CA SER A 200 7.40 15.30 4.80
C SER A 200 8.71 14.51 4.99
N ARG A 201 9.84 15.12 4.62
CA ARG A 201 11.16 14.52 4.77
C ARG A 201 11.54 14.35 6.24
N LYS A 202 11.30 15.37 7.06
CA LYS A 202 11.54 15.33 8.51
C LYS A 202 10.73 14.20 9.16
N ALA A 203 9.42 14.13 8.87
CA ALA A 203 8.56 13.07 9.38
C ALA A 203 9.04 11.67 8.94
N TYR A 204 9.48 11.53 7.68
CA TYR A 204 9.99 10.28 7.14
C TYR A 204 11.29 9.83 7.82
N ILE A 205 12.18 10.76 8.15
CA ILE A 205 13.47 10.46 8.83
C ILE A 205 13.23 10.16 10.32
N VAL A 206 12.40 10.94 11.01
CA VAL A 206 12.09 10.72 12.43
C VAL A 206 11.42 9.36 12.67
N GLY A 207 10.67 8.85 11.67
CA GLY A 207 10.12 7.48 11.68
C GLY A 207 11.17 6.39 11.38
N GLN A 208 12.44 6.73 11.26
CA GLN A 208 13.56 5.79 11.14
C GLN A 208 14.14 5.54 12.54
#